data_f8642b80ed69fb659581f34d0149f6db
#
_entry.id   f8642b80ed69fb659581f34d0149f6db
#
_cell.length_a   1.000
_cell.length_b   1.000
_cell.length_c   1.000
_cell.angle_alpha   90.00
_cell.angle_beta   90.00
_cell.angle_gamma   90.00
#
_symmetry.space_group_name_H-M   'P 1'
#
loop_
_entity.id
_entity.type
_entity.pdbx_description
1 polymer ?
#
loop_
_entity_poly.entity_id
_entity_poly.type
_entity_poly.pdbx_seq_one_letter_code
_entity_poly.pdbx_strand_id
1 'polypeptide(L)' 'MNITYGQLKKTIDKRASIMVNTNRAKDRITELLIGLLDFEMISSETYTKAMNYVFQEKEW' A
#
# COMPACT_ATOMS: atom_id res chain seq x y z
N MET A 1 11.80 -12.43 -4.20
CA MET A 1 11.12 -12.55 -2.89
C MET A 1 9.82 -11.77 -2.91
N ASN A 2 8.73 -12.42 -2.57
CA ASN A 2 7.42 -11.77 -2.60
C ASN A 2 7.02 -11.27 -1.22
N ILE A 3 6.56 -10.02 -1.20
CA ILE A 3 6.00 -9.43 0.01
C ILE A 3 4.54 -9.87 0.08
N THR A 4 4.12 -10.37 1.23
CA THR A 4 2.73 -10.81 1.41
C THR A 4 1.80 -9.62 1.60
N TYR A 5 0.51 -9.82 1.36
CA TYR A 5 -0.49 -8.79 1.61
C TYR A 5 -0.49 -8.35 3.09
N GLY A 6 -0.35 -9.31 4.02
CA GLY A 6 -0.30 -9.00 5.45
C GLY A 6 0.86 -8.07 5.82
N GLN A 7 2.04 -8.35 5.28
CA GLN A 7 3.22 -7.49 5.49
C GLN A 7 2.99 -6.11 4.88
N LEU A 8 2.42 -6.07 3.69
CA LEU A 8 2.17 -4.83 2.98
C LEU A 8 1.14 -3.97 3.72
N LYS A 9 0.08 -4.58 4.24
CA LYS A 9 -0.93 -3.91 5.03
C LYS A 9 -0.33 -3.24 6.28
N LYS A 10 0.55 -3.94 6.98
CA LYS A 10 1.26 -3.38 8.14
C LYS A 10 2.11 -2.18 7.74
N THR A 11 2.81 -2.27 6.62
CA THR A 11 3.63 -1.18 6.10
C THR A 11 2.77 0.03 5.74
N ILE A 12 1.63 -0.19 5.11
CA ILE A 12 0.68 0.87 4.76
C ILE A 12 0.20 1.58 6.02
N ASP A 13 -0.22 0.82 7.03
CA ASP A 13 -0.72 1.40 8.27
C ASP A 13 0.36 2.20 9.00
N LYS A 14 1.58 1.70 9.02
CA LYS A 14 2.70 2.37 9.65
C LYS A 14 3.01 3.69 8.96
N ARG A 15 3.08 3.70 7.63
CA ARG A 15 3.33 4.93 6.87
C ARG A 15 2.21 5.92 7.03
N ALA A 16 0.98 5.46 7.02
CA ALA A 16 -0.19 6.32 7.21
C ALA A 16 -0.18 7.00 8.57
N SER A 17 0.26 6.30 9.60
CA SER A 17 0.26 6.82 10.98
C SER A 17 1.22 7.99 11.20
N ILE A 18 2.26 8.12 10.37
CA ILE A 18 3.25 9.18 10.50
C ILE A 18 3.00 10.35 9.55
N MET A 19 1.97 10.28 8.71
CA MET A 19 1.65 11.34 7.76
C MET A 19 0.41 12.11 8.22
N VAL A 20 0.52 13.44 8.20
CA VAL A 20 -0.56 14.31 8.67
C VAL A 20 -1.67 14.47 7.63
N ASN A 21 -1.29 14.52 6.36
CA ASN A 21 -2.25 14.75 5.26
C ASN A 21 -2.65 13.41 4.62
N THR A 22 -3.91 13.05 4.77
CA THR A 22 -4.46 11.78 4.27
C THR A 22 -4.31 11.63 2.75
N ASN A 23 -4.57 12.69 1.99
CA ASN A 23 -4.46 12.62 0.53
C ASN A 23 -3.02 12.40 0.08
N ARG A 24 -2.07 13.05 0.74
CA ARG A 24 -0.65 12.84 0.46
C ARG A 24 -0.22 11.43 0.85
N ALA A 25 -0.73 10.93 1.96
CA ALA A 25 -0.43 9.57 2.40
C ALA A 25 -0.89 8.56 1.35
N LYS A 26 -2.10 8.72 0.82
CA LYS A 26 -2.64 7.85 -0.22
C LYS A 26 -1.77 7.90 -1.49
N ASP A 27 -1.36 9.09 -1.91
CA ASP A 27 -0.51 9.26 -3.09
C ASP A 27 0.85 8.56 -2.91
N ARG A 28 1.50 8.76 -1.77
CA ARG A 28 2.80 8.15 -1.48
C ARG A 28 2.70 6.64 -1.40
N ILE A 29 1.66 6.12 -0.76
CA ILE A 29 1.43 4.69 -0.66
C ILE A 29 1.16 4.10 -2.04
N THR A 30 0.38 4.77 -2.87
CA THR A 30 0.11 4.34 -4.23
C THR A 30 1.41 4.25 -5.05
N GLU A 31 2.27 5.26 -4.95
CA GLU A 31 3.58 5.24 -5.62
C GLU A 31 4.43 4.07 -5.16
N LEU A 32 4.43 3.78 -3.86
CA LEU A 32 5.15 2.64 -3.31
C LEU A 32 4.63 1.33 -3.90
N LEU A 33 3.31 1.16 -3.95
CA LEU A 33 2.69 -0.05 -4.48
C LEU A 33 3.00 -0.24 -5.97
N ILE A 34 2.94 0.82 -6.75
CA ILE A 34 3.30 0.78 -8.17
C ILE A 34 4.76 0.35 -8.34
N GLY A 35 5.65 0.93 -7.55
CA GLY A 35 7.07 0.56 -7.59
C GLY A 35 7.31 -0.90 -7.24
N LEU A 36 6.63 -1.40 -6.21
CA LEU A 36 6.75 -2.81 -5.81
C LEU A 36 6.25 -3.75 -6.91
N LEU A 37 5.17 -3.38 -7.58
CA LEU A 37 4.65 -4.16 -8.70
C LEU A 37 5.61 -4.15 -9.89
N ASP A 38 6.16 -2.98 -10.23
CA ASP A 38 7.10 -2.83 -11.34
C ASP A 38 8.37 -3.64 -11.13
N PHE A 39 8.86 -3.74 -9.89
CA PHE A 39 10.04 -4.53 -9.55
C PHE A 39 9.70 -5.98 -9.22
N GLU A 40 8.47 -6.40 -9.47
CA GLU A 40 8.00 -7.77 -9.24
C GLU A 40 8.18 -8.26 -7.79
N MET A 41 8.15 -7.32 -6.85
CA MET A 41 8.22 -7.65 -5.41
C MET A 41 6.86 -8.05 -4.84
N ILE A 42 5.77 -7.70 -5.53
CA ILE A 42 4.42 -8.14 -5.22
C ILE A 42 3.75 -8.62 -6.50
N SER A 43 2.78 -9.53 -6.36
CA SER A 43 1.98 -9.98 -7.48
C SER A 43 0.90 -8.94 -7.82
N SER A 44 0.33 -9.03 -9.02
CA SER A 44 -0.79 -8.16 -9.40
C SER A 44 -2.00 -8.36 -8.49
N GLU A 45 -2.21 -9.58 -8.00
CA GLU A 45 -3.27 -9.87 -7.05
C GLU A 45 -3.04 -9.13 -5.71
N THR A 46 -1.83 -9.20 -5.18
CA THR A 46 -1.46 -8.50 -3.95
C THR A 46 -1.58 -6.98 -4.14
N TYR A 47 -1.14 -6.48 -5.28
CA TYR A 47 -1.28 -5.07 -5.63
C TYR A 47 -2.74 -4.63 -5.60
N THR A 48 -3.63 -5.39 -6.24
CA THR A 48 -5.05 -5.08 -6.29
C THR A 48 -5.67 -5.07 -4.90
N LYS A 49 -5.34 -6.06 -4.07
CA LYS A 49 -5.82 -6.12 -2.68
C LYS A 49 -5.34 -4.92 -1.87
N ALA A 50 -4.08 -4.54 -2.03
CA ALA A 50 -3.51 -3.41 -1.30
C ALA A 50 -4.14 -2.08 -1.72
N MET A 51 -4.35 -1.88 -3.02
CA MET A 51 -5.04 -0.69 -3.52
C MET A 51 -6.47 -0.61 -2.99
N ASN A 52 -7.18 -1.73 -3.00
CA ASN A 52 -8.52 -1.79 -2.45
C ASN A 52 -8.53 -1.45 -0.96
N TYR A 53 -7.55 -1.95 -0.21
CA TYR A 53 -7.43 -1.63 1.21
C TYR A 53 -7.26 -0.12 1.42
N VAL A 54 -6.37 0.50 0.68
CA VAL A 54 -6.06 1.94 0.83
C VAL A 54 -7.27 2.82 0.51
N PHE A 55 -8.02 2.49 -0.54
CA PHE A 55 -9.07 3.36 -1.05
C PHE A 55 -10.48 2.97 -0.66
N GLN A 56 -10.70 1.75 -0.19
CA GLN A 56 -12.04 1.26 0.13
C GLN A 56 -12.20 0.79 1.57
N GLU A 57 -11.19 0.13 2.13
CA GLU A 57 -11.34 -0.55 3.43
C GLU A 57 -10.73 0.21 4.60
N LYS A 58 -9.58 0.84 4.37
CA LYS A 58 -8.87 1.51 5.46
C LYS A 58 -9.66 2.73 5.97
N GLU A 59 -9.78 2.82 7.29
CA GLU A 59 -10.30 4.01 7.95
C GLU A 59 -9.16 5.00 8.17
N TRP A 60 -9.29 6.15 7.53
CA TRP A 60 -8.27 7.19 7.62
C TRP A 60 -8.53 8.22 8.75
#